data_f9eae23d91c88bce7251089f621229a1
#
_entry.id   f9eae23d91c88bce7251089f621229a1
#
_cell.length_a   1.000
_cell.length_b   1.000
_cell.length_c   1.000
_cell.angle_alpha   90.00
_cell.angle_beta   90.00
_cell.angle_gamma   90.00
#
_symmetry.space_group_name_H-M   'P 1'
#
loop_
_entity.id
_entity.type
_entity.pdbx_description
1 polymer ?
#
loop_
_entity_poly.entity_id
_entity_poly.type
_entity_poly.pdbx_seq_one_letter_code
_entity_poly.pdbx_strand_id
1 'polypeptide(L)'
;MQLSAIIKEIGRGAKGARDLPAAEAESLFNAMLQGAVPDLELGAILLALRIKSESDEELLGFCRAMQHATQLLAIDKDAFVVVLPTYNGVRRQPNLLPLLALLL
;
A
#
# COMPACT_ATOMS: atom_id res chain seq x y z
N MET A 1 -5.28 6.13 16.79
CA MET A 1 -5.50 6.81 15.50
C MET A 1 -7.00 7.08 15.33
N GLN A 2 -7.39 8.31 15.03
CA GLN A 2 -8.80 8.64 14.78
C GLN A 2 -9.06 8.65 13.27
N LEU A 3 -9.59 7.55 12.73
CA LEU A 3 -9.87 7.39 11.29
C LEU A 3 -10.76 8.51 10.73
N SER A 4 -11.79 8.92 11.48
CA SER A 4 -12.70 9.99 11.07
C SER A 4 -12.00 11.34 10.89
N ALA A 5 -10.97 11.64 11.68
CA ALA A 5 -10.18 12.86 11.54
C ALA A 5 -9.31 12.81 10.27
N ILE A 6 -8.67 11.67 10.03
CA ILE A 6 -7.87 11.45 8.81
C ILE A 6 -8.74 11.56 7.57
N ILE A 7 -9.88 10.87 7.52
CA ILE A 7 -10.83 10.93 6.39
C ILE A 7 -11.29 12.36 6.13
N LYS A 8 -11.55 13.12 7.18
CA LYS A 8 -11.93 14.54 7.06
C LYS A 8 -10.83 15.40 6.45
N GLU A 9 -9.57 15.13 6.79
CA GLU A 9 -8.43 15.90 6.25
C GLU A 9 -8.13 15.56 4.79
N ILE A 10 -8.04 14.27 4.45
CA ILE A 10 -7.76 13.82 3.08
C ILE A 10 -8.97 13.91 2.14
N GLY A 11 -10.18 13.91 2.69
CA GLY A 11 -11.45 13.88 1.95
C GLY A 11 -11.98 15.23 1.50
N ARG A 12 -11.24 16.32 1.68
CA ARG A 12 -11.67 17.68 1.27
C ARG A 12 -11.61 17.96 -0.22
N GLY A 13 -11.37 16.95 -1.03
CA GLY A 13 -11.23 17.05 -2.49
C GLY A 13 -9.85 17.54 -2.94
N ALA A 14 -9.64 17.58 -4.27
CA ALA A 14 -8.32 17.83 -4.86
C ALA A 14 -7.63 19.14 -4.46
N LYS A 15 -8.39 20.17 -4.08
CA LYS A 15 -7.85 21.49 -3.74
C LYS A 15 -7.84 21.82 -2.25
N GLY A 16 -8.58 21.05 -1.44
CA GLY A 16 -8.77 21.33 -0.01
C GLY A 16 -8.21 20.26 0.91
N ALA A 17 -7.81 19.13 0.35
CA ALA A 17 -7.24 18.03 1.10
C ALA A 17 -5.85 18.39 1.64
N ARG A 18 -5.55 17.88 2.82
CA ARG A 18 -4.23 17.99 3.44
C ARG A 18 -3.47 16.70 3.26
N ASP A 19 -2.18 16.78 2.99
CA ASP A 19 -1.29 15.64 2.94
C ASP A 19 -0.99 15.15 4.36
N LEU A 20 -0.89 13.83 4.50
CA LEU A 20 -0.51 13.21 5.76
C LEU A 20 1.01 13.18 5.89
N PRO A 21 1.56 13.50 7.08
CA PRO A 21 2.96 13.25 7.37
C PRO A 21 3.27 11.75 7.24
N ALA A 22 4.52 11.40 6.89
CA ALA A 22 4.92 10.01 6.67
C ALA A 22 4.57 9.07 7.84
N ALA A 23 4.71 9.52 9.08
CA ALA A 23 4.38 8.71 10.26
C ALA A 23 2.86 8.42 10.38
N GLU A 24 2.01 9.38 10.06
CA GLU A 24 0.56 9.18 10.05
C GLU A 24 0.14 8.27 8.89
N ALA A 25 0.73 8.47 7.70
CA ALA A 25 0.50 7.63 6.54
C ALA A 25 0.95 6.18 6.78
N GLU A 26 2.10 5.97 7.42
CA GLU A 26 2.58 4.65 7.83
C GLU A 26 1.62 3.97 8.80
N SER A 27 1.17 4.69 9.83
CA SER A 27 0.20 4.17 10.82
C SER A 27 -1.13 3.80 10.18
N LEU A 28 -1.64 4.64 9.27
CA LEU A 28 -2.87 4.40 8.53
C LEU A 28 -2.74 3.14 7.66
N PHE A 29 -1.67 3.05 6.90
CA PHE A 29 -1.47 1.93 5.98
C PHE A 29 -1.23 0.61 6.72
N ASN A 30 -0.52 0.63 7.85
CA ASN A 30 -0.40 -0.53 8.74
C ASN A 30 -1.78 -1.01 9.23
N ALA A 31 -2.65 -0.09 9.65
CA ALA A 31 -4.00 -0.46 10.08
C ALA A 31 -4.83 -1.08 8.94
N MET A 32 -4.67 -0.56 7.71
CA MET A 32 -5.31 -1.13 6.51
C MET A 32 -4.81 -2.55 6.22
N LEU A 33 -3.49 -2.77 6.25
CA LEU A 33 -2.88 -4.08 6.01
C LEU A 33 -3.27 -5.13 7.07
N GLN A 34 -3.50 -4.70 8.30
CA GLN A 34 -3.93 -5.56 9.40
C GLN A 34 -5.45 -5.82 9.42
N GLY A 35 -6.21 -5.23 8.49
CA GLY A 35 -7.67 -5.34 8.48
C GLY A 35 -8.35 -4.63 9.65
N ALA A 36 -7.69 -3.67 10.29
CA ALA A 36 -8.22 -2.91 11.42
C ALA A 36 -9.07 -1.70 11.01
N VAL A 37 -9.14 -1.41 9.71
CA VAL A 37 -9.99 -0.34 9.16
C VAL A 37 -11.30 -0.95 8.67
N PRO A 38 -12.47 -0.52 9.15
CA PRO A 38 -13.75 -1.02 8.68
C PRO A 38 -13.96 -0.71 7.17
N ASP A 39 -14.75 -1.53 6.50
CA ASP A 39 -14.89 -1.49 5.03
C ASP A 39 -15.37 -0.14 4.50
N LEU A 40 -16.29 0.52 5.21
CA LEU A 40 -16.81 1.83 4.80
C LEU A 40 -15.73 2.91 4.85
N GLU A 41 -14.97 2.95 5.93
CA GLU A 41 -13.86 3.88 6.13
C GLU A 41 -12.72 3.57 5.17
N LEU A 42 -12.44 2.30 4.91
CA LEU A 42 -11.45 1.87 3.91
C LEU A 42 -11.82 2.39 2.53
N GLY A 43 -13.07 2.22 2.12
CA GLY A 43 -13.58 2.75 0.85
C GLY A 43 -13.46 4.28 0.76
N ALA A 44 -13.79 4.99 1.84
CA ALA A 44 -13.67 6.44 1.91
C ALA A 44 -12.21 6.92 1.80
N ILE A 45 -11.27 6.24 2.48
CA ILE A 45 -9.84 6.55 2.42
C ILE A 45 -9.29 6.34 1.01
N LEU A 46 -9.58 5.19 0.39
CA LEU A 46 -9.09 4.86 -0.95
C LEU A 46 -9.62 5.85 -1.99
N LEU A 47 -10.90 6.22 -1.90
CA LEU A 47 -11.50 7.21 -2.79
C LEU A 47 -10.89 8.60 -2.58
N ALA A 48 -10.67 9.00 -1.32
CA ALA A 48 -10.08 10.29 -0.99
C ALA A 48 -8.65 10.40 -1.51
N LEU A 49 -7.81 9.39 -1.30
CA LEU A 49 -6.45 9.32 -1.85
C LEU A 49 -6.47 9.36 -3.38
N ARG A 50 -7.38 8.64 -4.03
CA ARG A 50 -7.53 8.66 -5.49
C ARG A 50 -7.86 10.05 -6.03
N ILE A 51 -8.69 10.82 -5.34
CA ILE A 51 -9.11 12.17 -5.76
C ILE A 51 -8.01 13.20 -5.48
N LYS A 52 -7.36 13.09 -4.31
CA LYS A 52 -6.32 14.01 -3.87
C LYS A 52 -4.98 13.76 -4.57
N SER A 53 -4.69 12.54 -4.91
CA SER A 53 -3.36 11.96 -5.19
C SER A 53 -2.48 11.90 -3.94
N GLU A 54 -1.55 10.98 -3.94
CA GLU A 54 -0.62 10.76 -2.84
C GLU A 54 0.54 11.74 -2.92
N SER A 55 0.99 12.27 -1.78
CA SER A 55 2.22 13.05 -1.65
C SER A 55 3.44 12.15 -1.46
N ASP A 56 4.64 12.71 -1.62
CA ASP A 56 5.90 11.98 -1.40
C ASP A 56 6.01 11.46 0.04
N GLU A 57 5.56 12.24 1.03
CA GLU A 57 5.53 11.85 2.44
C GLU A 57 4.57 10.68 2.68
N GLU A 58 3.39 10.72 2.06
CA GLU A 58 2.42 9.62 2.15
C GLU A 58 2.95 8.34 1.50
N LEU A 59 3.55 8.45 0.32
CA LEU A 59 4.17 7.31 -0.36
C LEU A 59 5.31 6.72 0.47
N LEU A 60 6.13 7.55 1.09
CA LEU A 60 7.19 7.10 2.00
C LEU A 60 6.62 6.32 3.19
N GLY A 61 5.55 6.83 3.80
CA GLY A 61 4.84 6.15 4.89
C GLY A 61 4.28 4.80 4.46
N PHE A 62 3.62 4.74 3.30
CA PHE A 62 3.07 3.51 2.75
C PHE A 62 4.15 2.47 2.44
N CYS A 63 5.28 2.90 1.86
CA CYS A 63 6.41 2.01 1.60
C CYS A 63 7.00 1.42 2.89
N ARG A 64 7.13 2.22 3.95
CA ARG A 64 7.59 1.76 5.27
C ARG A 64 6.65 0.72 5.86
N ALA A 65 5.34 0.97 5.83
CA ALA A 65 4.35 0.02 6.31
C ALA A 65 4.39 -1.30 5.53
N MET A 66 4.51 -1.23 4.20
CA MET A 66 4.67 -2.44 3.36
C MET A 66 5.94 -3.20 3.70
N GLN A 67 7.06 -2.50 3.90
CA GLN A 67 8.33 -3.13 4.26
C GLN A 67 8.24 -3.87 5.60
N HIS A 68 7.59 -3.28 6.60
CA HIS A 68 7.36 -3.92 7.89
C HIS A 68 6.41 -5.13 7.82
N ALA A 69 5.44 -5.10 6.93
CA ALA A 69 4.48 -6.19 6.72
C ALA A 69 5.04 -7.31 5.82
N THR A 70 6.16 -7.08 5.14
CA THR A 70 6.76 -8.04 4.20
C THR A 70 7.74 -8.95 4.91
N GLN A 71 7.60 -10.26 4.70
CA GLN A 71 8.61 -11.23 5.14
C GLN A 71 9.83 -11.16 4.22
N LEU A 72 10.95 -10.71 4.77
CA LEU A 72 12.21 -10.66 4.05
C LEU A 72 12.88 -12.04 4.08
N LEU A 73 13.29 -12.53 2.90
CA LEU A 73 14.09 -13.72 2.78
C LEU A 73 15.57 -13.37 3.05
N ALA A 74 16.20 -14.14 3.92
CA ALA A 74 17.64 -14.05 4.08
C ALA A 74 18.32 -14.74 2.89
N ILE A 75 18.93 -13.95 2.02
CA ILE A 75 19.67 -14.44 0.85
C ILE A 75 21.14 -14.12 1.05
N ASP A 76 22.00 -15.09 0.74
CA ASP A 76 23.45 -14.88 0.76
C ASP A 76 23.83 -13.74 -0.21
N LYS A 77 24.72 -12.85 0.21
CA LYS A 77 25.12 -11.68 -0.58
C LYS A 77 25.80 -12.04 -1.90
N ASP A 78 26.41 -13.21 -1.96
CA ASP A 78 27.12 -13.70 -3.15
C ASP A 78 26.25 -14.64 -4.00
N ALA A 79 25.00 -14.88 -3.60
CA ALA A 79 24.08 -15.72 -4.36
C ALA A 79 23.59 -15.03 -5.63
N PHE A 80 23.62 -15.74 -6.74
CA PHE A 80 22.96 -15.31 -7.96
C PHE A 80 21.44 -15.46 -7.78
N VAL A 81 20.73 -14.34 -7.82
CA VAL A 81 19.28 -14.28 -7.56
C VAL A 81 18.56 -13.82 -8.81
N VAL A 82 17.56 -14.58 -9.24
CA VAL A 82 16.64 -14.18 -10.29
C VAL A 82 15.30 -13.77 -9.63
N VAL A 83 14.89 -12.53 -9.85
CA VAL A 83 13.61 -12.01 -9.36
C VAL A 83 12.59 -12.04 -10.49
N LEU A 84 11.51 -12.79 -10.31
CA LEU A 84 10.39 -12.82 -11.24
C LEU A 84 9.29 -11.90 -10.69
N PRO A 85 8.90 -10.85 -11.44
CA PRO A 85 7.87 -9.93 -11.00
C PRO A 85 6.51 -10.66 -10.94
N THR A 86 5.73 -10.38 -9.90
CA THR A 86 4.38 -10.90 -9.76
C THR A 86 3.42 -10.18 -10.70
N TYR A 87 2.29 -10.86 -10.99
CA TYR A 87 1.19 -10.27 -11.73
C TYR A 87 0.50 -9.17 -10.91
N ASN A 88 0.37 -7.97 -11.47
CA ASN A 88 -0.19 -6.81 -10.79
C ASN A 88 -1.71 -6.62 -10.98
N GLY A 89 -2.39 -7.53 -11.67
CA GLY A 89 -3.83 -7.46 -11.91
C GLY A 89 -4.29 -6.44 -12.98
N VAL A 90 -3.40 -5.62 -13.52
CA VAL A 90 -3.75 -4.54 -14.47
C VAL A 90 -4.11 -5.09 -15.86
N ARG A 91 -3.53 -6.19 -16.26
CA ARG A 91 -3.79 -6.82 -17.56
C ARG A 91 -4.91 -7.84 -17.42
N ARG A 92 -5.85 -7.87 -18.36
CA ARG A 92 -6.93 -8.87 -18.42
C ARG A 92 -6.40 -10.23 -18.92
N GLN A 93 -5.39 -10.75 -18.26
CA GLN A 93 -4.76 -12.04 -18.57
C GLN A 93 -4.69 -12.88 -17.30
N PRO A 94 -4.75 -14.22 -17.39
CA PRO A 94 -4.63 -15.07 -16.23
C PRO A 94 -3.25 -14.93 -15.58
N ASN A 95 -3.22 -15.02 -14.26
CA ASN A 95 -1.96 -15.05 -13.50
C ASN A 95 -1.32 -16.43 -13.62
N LEU A 96 -0.29 -16.56 -14.45
CA LEU A 96 0.45 -17.79 -14.66
C LEU A 96 1.66 -17.96 -13.73
N LEU A 97 1.90 -17.02 -12.82
CA LEU A 97 3.04 -17.09 -11.90
C LEU A 97 3.07 -18.37 -11.04
N PRO A 98 1.93 -18.85 -10.46
CA PRO A 98 1.93 -20.10 -9.73
C PRO A 98 2.34 -21.31 -10.58
N LEU A 99 1.89 -21.35 -11.84
CA LEU A 99 2.30 -22.42 -12.79
C LEU A 99 3.79 -22.33 -13.10
N LEU A 100 4.32 -21.12 -13.37
CA LEU A 100 5.74 -20.91 -13.62
C LEU A 100 6.58 -21.34 -12.42
N ALA A 101 6.16 -21.02 -11.19
CA ALA A 101 6.85 -21.41 -9.97
C ALA A 101 6.91 -22.96 -9.78
N LEU A 102 5.90 -23.67 -10.25
CA LEU A 102 5.89 -25.14 -10.23
C LEU A 102 6.79 -25.77 -11.31
N LEU A 103 7.05 -25.06 -12.42
CA LEU A 103 7.88 -25.53 -13.52
C LEU A 103 9.38 -25.25 -13.34
N LEU A 104 9.72 -24.29 -12.51
CA LEU A 104 11.10 -23.91 -12.21
C LEU A 104 11.62 -24.64 -10.98
#